data_639e61d9e939948d83af9f9c7d72c591
#
_entry.id   639e61d9e939948d83af9f9c7d72c591
#
_cell.length_a   1.000
_cell.length_b   1.000
_cell.length_c   1.000
_cell.angle_alpha   90.00
_cell.angle_beta   90.00
_cell.angle_gamma   90.00
#
_symmetry.space_group_name_H-M   'P 1'
#
loop_
_entity.id
_entity.type
_entity.pdbx_description
1 polymer ?
#
loop_
_entity_poly.entity_id
_entity_poly.type
_entity_poly.pdbx_seq_one_letter_code
_entity_poly.pdbx_strand_id
1 'polypeptide(L)'
;MTADSIQLPHCPFCRIANHVEPAAIVYEDEGLMAFMDKNPVAEGHVLVAPKAHYETILDMGAEEVGRLFALAAQVAKAVWRALRPDGINLLQNNGPAAWQAIPHVHVHVIPRRYGDSISVRWPARHKDLAELKALADRIREALEL
;
A
#
# COMPACT_ATOMS: atom_id res chain seq x y z
N MET A 1 -6.43 8.57 -15.53
CA MET A 1 -5.16 9.30 -15.56
C MET A 1 -5.23 10.41 -16.57
N THR A 2 -4.81 11.58 -16.22
CA THR A 2 -4.62 12.64 -17.20
C THR A 2 -3.28 12.44 -17.92
N ALA A 3 -3.12 13.08 -19.09
CA ALA A 3 -1.86 13.03 -19.80
C ALA A 3 -0.67 13.55 -18.98
N ASP A 4 -0.98 14.32 -17.93
CA ASP A 4 0.01 14.92 -17.04
C ASP A 4 0.40 14.01 -15.88
N SER A 5 -0.21 12.83 -15.77
CA SER A 5 0.16 11.85 -14.75
C SER A 5 1.57 11.38 -15.04
N ILE A 6 2.48 11.72 -14.15
CA ILE A 6 3.89 11.42 -14.35
C ILE A 6 4.13 9.94 -14.19
N GLN A 7 4.70 9.34 -15.22
CA GLN A 7 5.19 7.98 -15.18
C GLN A 7 6.68 8.02 -15.46
N LEU A 8 7.46 7.59 -14.47
CA LEU A 8 8.90 7.67 -14.53
C LEU A 8 9.50 6.42 -15.17
N PRO A 9 10.36 6.55 -16.20
CA PRO A 9 10.93 5.39 -16.89
C PRO A 9 11.72 4.44 -16.00
N HIS A 10 12.26 4.95 -14.89
CA HIS A 10 13.06 4.15 -13.97
C HIS A 10 12.25 3.55 -12.82
N CYS A 11 10.98 3.90 -12.70
CA CYS A 11 10.11 3.36 -11.67
C CYS A 11 9.56 2.00 -12.12
N PRO A 12 9.82 0.92 -11.39
CA PRO A 12 9.32 -0.41 -11.79
C PRO A 12 7.80 -0.45 -11.91
N PHE A 13 7.09 0.26 -11.04
CA PHE A 13 5.61 0.25 -11.08
C PHE A 13 5.06 1.09 -12.23
N CYS A 14 5.71 2.21 -12.57
CA CYS A 14 5.35 2.94 -13.78
C CYS A 14 5.56 2.07 -15.03
N ARG A 15 6.61 1.28 -15.04
CA ARG A 15 6.90 0.36 -16.16
C ARG A 15 5.82 -0.73 -16.27
N ILE A 16 5.35 -1.25 -15.13
CA ILE A 16 4.24 -2.21 -15.11
C ILE A 16 2.95 -1.53 -15.61
N ALA A 17 2.67 -0.31 -15.15
CA ALA A 17 1.50 0.45 -15.56
C ALA A 17 1.45 0.67 -17.08
N ASN A 18 2.61 0.83 -17.71
CA ASN A 18 2.74 1.06 -19.14
C ASN A 18 2.92 -0.24 -19.93
N HIS A 19 2.85 -1.39 -19.29
CA HIS A 19 3.06 -2.69 -19.92
C HIS A 19 4.43 -2.86 -20.58
N VAL A 20 5.43 -2.13 -20.09
CA VAL A 20 6.82 -2.23 -20.52
C VAL A 20 7.52 -3.34 -19.76
N GLU A 21 7.16 -3.54 -18.49
CA GLU A 21 7.67 -4.63 -17.68
C GLU A 21 6.54 -5.59 -17.37
N PRO A 22 6.75 -6.92 -17.61
CA PRO A 22 5.71 -7.89 -17.34
C PRO A 22 5.47 -8.07 -15.83
N ALA A 23 4.22 -8.35 -15.49
CA ALA A 23 3.81 -8.66 -14.13
C ALA A 23 2.61 -9.60 -14.19
N ALA A 24 2.40 -10.36 -13.12
CA ALA A 24 1.21 -11.19 -12.99
C ALA A 24 0.06 -10.32 -12.49
N ILE A 25 -0.72 -9.79 -13.41
CA ILE A 25 -1.79 -8.83 -13.14
C ILE A 25 -3.00 -9.56 -12.54
N VAL A 26 -3.49 -9.05 -11.42
CA VAL A 26 -4.73 -9.50 -10.79
C VAL A 26 -5.91 -8.68 -11.29
N TYR A 27 -5.72 -7.38 -11.42
CA TYR A 27 -6.74 -6.45 -11.88
C TYR A 27 -6.08 -5.17 -12.38
N GLU A 28 -6.67 -4.57 -13.40
CA GLU A 28 -6.29 -3.21 -13.78
C GLU A 28 -7.44 -2.48 -14.45
N ASP A 29 -7.47 -1.17 -14.26
CA ASP A 29 -8.33 -0.25 -14.98
C ASP A 29 -7.50 0.96 -15.40
N GLU A 30 -8.14 2.06 -15.77
CA GLU A 30 -7.42 3.24 -16.24
C GLU A 30 -6.50 3.85 -15.19
N GLY A 31 -6.90 3.82 -13.93
CA GLY A 31 -6.20 4.53 -12.85
C GLY A 31 -5.49 3.66 -11.84
N LEU A 32 -5.87 2.38 -11.75
CA LEU A 32 -5.40 1.49 -10.69
C LEU A 32 -4.93 0.15 -11.27
N MET A 33 -4.10 -0.53 -10.50
CA MET A 33 -3.64 -1.87 -10.84
C MET A 33 -3.38 -2.68 -9.57
N ALA A 34 -3.54 -3.98 -9.69
CA ALA A 34 -3.16 -4.95 -8.67
C ALA A 34 -2.39 -6.07 -9.34
N PHE A 35 -1.25 -6.42 -8.78
CA PHE A 35 -0.36 -7.43 -9.37
C PHE A 35 0.38 -8.18 -8.28
N MET A 36 0.83 -9.38 -8.60
CA MET A 36 1.56 -10.21 -7.65
C MET A 36 2.94 -9.61 -7.38
N ASP A 37 3.35 -9.58 -6.10
CA ASP A 37 4.72 -9.24 -5.75
C ASP A 37 5.63 -10.34 -6.28
N LYS A 38 6.63 -9.99 -7.09
CA LYS A 38 7.57 -10.97 -7.65
C LYS A 38 8.55 -11.54 -6.62
N ASN A 39 8.68 -10.86 -5.47
CA ASN A 39 9.50 -11.31 -4.34
C ASN A 39 8.61 -11.43 -3.10
N PRO A 40 7.62 -12.31 -3.13
CA PRO A 40 6.59 -12.32 -2.10
C PRO A 40 7.12 -12.77 -0.74
N VAL A 41 6.59 -12.16 0.32
CA VAL A 41 6.85 -12.62 1.69
C VAL A 41 5.93 -13.76 2.10
N ALA A 42 4.85 -13.95 1.33
CA ALA A 42 3.88 -15.01 1.55
C ALA A 42 3.26 -15.40 0.21
N GLU A 43 2.79 -16.64 0.09
CA GLU A 43 1.99 -17.06 -1.07
C GLU A 43 0.74 -16.22 -1.16
N GLY A 44 0.55 -15.53 -2.28
CA GLY A 44 -0.60 -14.64 -2.48
C GLY A 44 -0.36 -13.19 -2.09
N HIS A 45 0.87 -12.78 -1.88
CA HIS A 45 1.23 -11.37 -1.62
C HIS A 45 0.96 -10.53 -2.87
N VAL A 46 -0.04 -9.64 -2.78
CA VAL A 46 -0.47 -8.77 -3.88
C VAL A 46 -0.08 -7.33 -3.55
N LEU A 47 0.28 -6.58 -4.59
CA LEU A 47 0.50 -5.13 -4.50
C LEU A 47 -0.63 -4.43 -5.24
N VAL A 48 -1.18 -3.39 -4.62
CA VAL A 48 -2.23 -2.55 -5.21
C VAL A 48 -1.68 -1.14 -5.30
N ALA A 49 -1.71 -0.56 -6.49
CA ALA A 49 -1.07 0.72 -6.74
C ALA A 49 -1.84 1.58 -7.73
N PRO A 50 -1.73 2.91 -7.64
CA PRO A 50 -2.18 3.76 -8.72
C PRO A 50 -1.25 3.62 -9.91
N LYS A 51 -1.78 3.76 -11.12
CA LYS A 51 -0.96 3.79 -12.33
C LYS A 51 -0.16 5.08 -12.43
N ALA A 52 -0.76 6.20 -12.00
CA ALA A 52 -0.06 7.46 -11.88
C ALA A 52 1.04 7.36 -10.83
N HIS A 53 2.15 8.04 -11.09
CA HIS A 53 3.26 8.05 -10.15
C HIS A 53 3.01 9.05 -9.02
N TYR A 54 2.86 8.54 -7.82
CA TYR A 54 2.94 9.31 -6.58
C TYR A 54 4.00 8.65 -5.71
N GLU A 55 4.90 9.42 -5.17
CA GLU A 55 5.96 8.85 -4.33
C GLU A 55 5.39 8.31 -3.03
N THR A 56 4.56 9.11 -2.37
CA THR A 56 3.90 8.74 -1.11
C THR A 56 2.42 9.10 -1.14
N ILE A 57 1.67 8.58 -0.17
CA ILE A 57 0.25 8.91 0.00
C ILE A 57 0.03 10.41 0.29
N LEU A 58 1.08 11.08 0.78
CA LEU A 58 1.01 12.51 1.09
C LEU A 58 0.86 13.38 -0.16
N ASP A 59 1.19 12.82 -1.33
CA ASP A 59 1.09 13.49 -2.63
C ASP A 59 -0.26 13.26 -3.32
N MET A 60 -1.10 12.37 -2.78
CA MET A 60 -2.36 11.97 -3.39
C MET A 60 -3.53 12.79 -2.85
N GLY A 61 -4.53 12.99 -3.69
CA GLY A 61 -5.80 13.57 -3.26
C GLY A 61 -6.68 12.56 -2.52
N ALA A 62 -7.61 13.05 -1.72
CA ALA A 62 -8.47 12.20 -0.89
C ALA A 62 -9.27 11.18 -1.70
N GLU A 63 -9.81 11.58 -2.86
CA GLU A 63 -10.57 10.66 -3.71
C GLU A 63 -9.70 9.55 -4.27
N GLU A 64 -8.48 9.87 -4.67
CA GLU A 64 -7.52 8.89 -5.21
C GLU A 64 -7.10 7.89 -4.13
N VAL A 65 -6.84 8.37 -2.92
CA VAL A 65 -6.54 7.52 -1.77
C VAL A 65 -7.73 6.60 -1.49
N GLY A 66 -8.93 7.15 -1.53
CA GLY A 66 -10.16 6.37 -1.30
C GLY A 66 -10.32 5.24 -2.31
N ARG A 67 -10.11 5.52 -3.60
CA ARG A 67 -10.21 4.50 -4.64
C ARG A 67 -9.12 3.43 -4.49
N LEU A 68 -7.90 3.84 -4.14
CA LEU A 68 -6.79 2.90 -3.93
C LEU A 68 -7.13 1.91 -2.81
N PHE A 69 -7.56 2.40 -1.67
CA PHE A 69 -7.88 1.53 -0.53
C PHE A 69 -9.16 0.73 -0.73
N ALA A 70 -10.13 1.26 -1.49
CA ALA A 70 -11.30 0.48 -1.87
C ALA A 70 -10.90 -0.74 -2.71
N LEU A 71 -9.99 -0.56 -3.67
CA LEU A 71 -9.48 -1.68 -4.45
C LEU A 71 -8.68 -2.65 -3.58
N ALA A 72 -7.83 -2.13 -2.69
CA ALA A 72 -7.06 -2.98 -1.78
C ALA A 72 -7.98 -3.87 -0.93
N ALA A 73 -9.10 -3.32 -0.44
CA ALA A 73 -10.08 -4.10 0.31
C ALA A 73 -10.74 -5.18 -0.54
N GLN A 74 -11.06 -4.88 -1.81
CA GLN A 74 -11.64 -5.86 -2.73
C GLN A 74 -10.63 -6.97 -3.05
N VAL A 75 -9.37 -6.63 -3.25
CA VAL A 75 -8.30 -7.61 -3.47
C VAL A 75 -8.14 -8.49 -2.24
N ALA A 76 -8.17 -7.91 -1.04
CA ALA A 76 -8.11 -8.68 0.20
C ALA A 76 -9.23 -9.70 0.31
N LYS A 77 -10.46 -9.31 -0.06
CA LYS A 77 -11.60 -10.24 -0.08
C LYS A 77 -11.39 -11.37 -1.08
N ALA A 78 -10.84 -11.06 -2.25
CA ALA A 78 -10.54 -12.07 -3.26
C ALA A 78 -9.46 -13.05 -2.78
N VAL A 79 -8.40 -12.53 -2.16
CA VAL A 79 -7.35 -13.36 -1.55
C VAL A 79 -7.92 -14.26 -0.48
N TRP A 80 -8.79 -13.71 0.37
CA TRP A 80 -9.45 -14.50 1.42
C TRP A 80 -10.25 -15.67 0.84
N ARG A 81 -11.02 -15.41 -0.21
CA ARG A 81 -11.83 -16.45 -0.87
C ARG A 81 -10.97 -17.49 -1.57
N ALA A 82 -9.92 -17.05 -2.24
CA ALA A 82 -9.08 -17.94 -3.06
C ALA A 82 -8.14 -18.79 -2.23
N LEU A 83 -7.55 -18.25 -1.18
CA LEU A 83 -6.45 -18.88 -0.46
C LEU A 83 -6.80 -19.28 0.98
N ARG A 84 -7.90 -18.77 1.53
CA ARG A 84 -8.35 -19.08 2.89
C ARG A 84 -7.24 -18.92 3.94
N PRO A 85 -6.57 -17.77 4.02
CA PRO A 85 -5.57 -17.55 5.05
C PRO A 85 -6.19 -17.43 6.45
N ASP A 86 -5.35 -17.40 7.48
CA ASP A 86 -5.81 -17.18 8.85
C ASP A 86 -6.01 -15.69 9.14
N GLY A 87 -5.37 -14.82 8.38
CA GLY A 87 -5.51 -13.36 8.48
C GLY A 87 -4.92 -12.68 7.27
N ILE A 88 -5.12 -11.37 7.17
CA ILE A 88 -4.55 -10.55 6.08
C ILE A 88 -4.07 -9.24 6.67
N ASN A 89 -2.84 -8.84 6.30
CA ASN A 89 -2.37 -7.49 6.55
C ASN A 89 -2.54 -6.64 5.31
N LEU A 90 -3.04 -5.44 5.49
CA LEU A 90 -2.91 -4.36 4.50
C LEU A 90 -1.87 -3.40 5.06
N LEU A 91 -0.79 -3.21 4.32
CA LEU A 91 0.34 -2.40 4.75
C LEU A 91 0.69 -1.38 3.69
N GLN A 92 0.75 -0.11 4.07
CA GLN A 92 1.13 0.96 3.19
C GLN A 92 2.22 1.80 3.87
N ASN A 93 3.34 1.98 3.19
CA ASN A 93 4.53 2.64 3.75
C ASN A 93 4.83 3.92 2.99
N ASN A 94 5.20 4.97 3.71
CA ASN A 94 5.54 6.27 3.14
C ASN A 94 6.91 6.70 3.64
N GLY A 95 7.88 6.70 2.75
CA GLY A 95 9.26 7.07 3.03
C GLY A 95 10.13 5.89 3.43
N PRO A 96 11.44 5.98 3.18
CA PRO A 96 12.38 4.89 3.47
C PRO A 96 12.46 4.52 4.96
N ALA A 97 12.32 5.51 5.85
CA ALA A 97 12.33 5.25 7.30
C ALA A 97 11.14 4.40 7.74
N ALA A 98 10.07 4.37 6.95
CA ALA A 98 8.89 3.55 7.17
C ALA A 98 8.86 2.30 6.28
N TRP A 99 10.01 1.88 5.75
CA TRP A 99 10.21 0.66 4.95
C TRP A 99 9.63 0.72 3.54
N GLN A 100 9.44 1.91 2.99
CA GLN A 100 9.04 2.03 1.59
C GLN A 100 10.26 1.75 0.70
N ALA A 101 10.27 0.58 0.07
CA ALA A 101 11.37 0.18 -0.79
C ALA A 101 11.27 0.78 -2.20
N ILE A 102 10.05 0.85 -2.73
CA ILE A 102 9.79 1.40 -4.06
C ILE A 102 9.09 2.75 -3.89
N PRO A 103 9.67 3.87 -4.40
CA PRO A 103 9.09 5.19 -4.23
C PRO A 103 7.93 5.46 -5.22
N HIS A 104 6.93 4.62 -5.16
CA HIS A 104 5.68 4.69 -5.89
C HIS A 104 4.61 4.09 -4.99
N VAL A 105 3.60 4.84 -4.65
CA VAL A 105 2.56 4.42 -3.69
C VAL A 105 2.04 3.03 -4.01
N HIS A 106 2.00 2.17 -3.01
CA HIS A 106 1.41 0.85 -3.13
C HIS A 106 0.96 0.33 -1.78
N VAL A 107 -0.06 -0.50 -1.81
CA VAL A 107 -0.58 -1.19 -0.63
C VAL A 107 -0.25 -2.66 -0.77
N HIS A 108 0.43 -3.20 0.24
CA HIS A 108 0.68 -4.63 0.33
C HIS A 108 -0.59 -5.32 0.86
N VAL A 109 -0.99 -6.39 0.21
CA VAL A 109 -2.03 -7.29 0.71
C VAL A 109 -1.31 -8.61 1.00
N ILE A 110 -1.12 -8.91 2.28
CA ILE A 110 -0.29 -10.04 2.70
C ILE A 110 -1.14 -11.07 3.46
N PRO A 111 -1.39 -12.24 2.85
CA PRO A 111 -2.07 -13.32 3.57
C PRO A 111 -1.18 -13.83 4.69
N ARG A 112 -1.76 -14.02 5.86
CA ARG A 112 -1.03 -14.48 7.03
C ARG A 112 -1.56 -15.83 7.47
N ARG A 113 -0.64 -16.67 7.98
CA ARG A 113 -1.00 -17.96 8.55
C ARG A 113 -0.36 -18.12 9.91
N TYR A 114 -1.04 -18.79 10.81
CA TYR A 114 -0.41 -19.14 12.08
C TYR A 114 0.89 -19.89 11.81
N GLY A 115 1.95 -19.51 12.49
CA GLY A 115 3.25 -20.14 12.33
C GLY A 115 4.05 -19.72 11.12
N ASP A 116 3.57 -18.74 10.33
CA ASP A 116 4.41 -18.17 9.27
C ASP A 116 5.61 -17.43 9.90
N SER A 117 6.70 -17.31 9.16
CA SER A 117 7.92 -16.68 9.68
C SER A 117 7.94 -15.16 9.49
N ILE A 118 6.82 -14.57 9.07
CA ILE A 118 6.72 -13.13 8.84
C ILE A 118 6.55 -12.45 10.19
N SER A 119 7.43 -11.51 10.50
CA SER A 119 7.36 -10.77 11.76
C SER A 119 7.21 -9.28 11.48
N VAL A 120 6.10 -8.70 11.95
CA VAL A 120 5.90 -7.25 11.99
C VAL A 120 5.73 -6.88 13.45
N ARG A 121 6.80 -7.05 14.21
CA ARG A 121 6.79 -6.73 15.64
C ARG A 121 7.55 -5.43 15.87
N TRP A 122 6.94 -4.54 16.64
CA TRP A 122 7.59 -3.31 17.05
C TRP A 122 7.50 -3.17 18.57
N PRO A 123 8.50 -2.54 19.19
CA PRO A 123 8.48 -2.32 20.64
C PRO A 123 7.45 -1.24 20.98
N ALA A 124 6.41 -1.63 21.69
CA ALA A 124 5.42 -0.69 22.20
C ALA A 124 5.95 -0.02 23.45
N ARG A 125 5.68 1.28 23.59
CA ARG A 125 6.10 2.08 24.73
C ARG A 125 4.89 2.66 25.42
N HIS A 126 4.99 2.79 26.75
CA HIS A 126 3.97 3.47 27.54
C HIS A 126 4.29 4.97 27.60
N LYS A 127 3.26 5.80 27.43
CA LYS A 127 3.34 7.24 27.67
C LYS A 127 2.19 7.69 28.52
N ASP A 128 2.43 8.73 29.33
CA ASP A 128 1.38 9.34 30.14
C ASP A 128 0.28 9.95 29.27
N LEU A 129 -0.94 9.89 29.75
CA LEU A 129 -2.08 10.47 29.04
C LEU A 129 -1.87 11.97 28.76
N ALA A 130 -1.26 12.70 29.67
CA ALA A 130 -0.98 14.13 29.45
C ALA A 130 -0.07 14.38 28.26
N GLU A 131 0.98 13.56 28.08
CA GLU A 131 1.87 13.64 26.93
C GLU A 131 1.14 13.28 25.65
N LEU A 132 0.28 12.26 25.71
CA LEU A 132 -0.51 11.84 24.55
C LEU A 132 -1.50 12.93 24.13
N LYS A 133 -2.14 13.60 25.09
CA LYS A 133 -3.07 14.70 24.79
C LYS A 133 -2.34 15.87 24.15
N ALA A 134 -1.15 16.22 24.64
CA ALA A 134 -0.36 17.31 24.06
C ALA A 134 0.02 17.02 22.60
N LEU A 135 0.42 15.79 22.29
CA LEU A 135 0.71 15.37 20.91
C LEU A 135 -0.56 15.36 20.05
N ALA A 136 -1.67 14.88 20.61
CA ALA A 136 -2.95 14.89 19.93
C ALA A 136 -3.39 16.30 19.53
N ASP A 137 -3.17 17.28 20.43
CA ASP A 137 -3.49 18.67 20.15
C ASP A 137 -2.66 19.21 18.98
N ARG A 138 -1.37 18.91 18.94
CA ARG A 138 -0.50 19.32 17.84
C ARG A 138 -0.94 18.71 16.50
N ILE A 139 -1.30 17.44 16.52
CA ILE A 139 -1.78 16.75 15.31
C ILE A 139 -3.12 17.31 14.86
N ARG A 140 -4.03 17.53 15.81
CA ARG A 140 -5.36 18.08 15.53
C ARG A 140 -5.27 19.48 14.90
N GLU A 141 -4.36 20.32 15.40
CA GLU A 141 -4.14 21.66 14.83
C GLU A 141 -3.64 21.60 13.39
N ALA A 142 -2.89 20.57 13.05
CA ALA A 142 -2.37 20.38 11.70
C ALA A 142 -3.32 19.63 10.77
N LEU A 143 -4.37 19.04 11.31
CA LEU A 143 -5.31 18.22 10.54
C LEU A 143 -6.15 19.08 9.61
N GLU A 144 -6.12 18.77 8.32
CA GLU A 144 -6.91 19.42 7.28
C GLU A 144 -7.94 18.42 6.73
N LEU A 145 -9.23 18.77 6.92
CA LEU A 145 -10.32 17.92 6.43
C LEU A 145 -11.21 18.67 5.45
#